data_24cd4b8c950acf1e0577eb2578b7f754
#
_entry.id   24cd4b8c950acf1e0577eb2578b7f754
#
_cell.length_a   1.000
_cell.length_b   1.000
_cell.length_c   1.000
_cell.angle_alpha   90.00
_cell.angle_beta   90.00
_cell.angle_gamma   90.00
#
_symmetry.space_group_name_H-M   'P 1'
#
loop_
_entity.id
_entity.type
_entity.pdbx_description
1 polymer ?
#
loop_
_entity_poly.entity_id
_entity_poly.type
_entity_poly.pdbx_seq_one_letter_code
_entity_poly.pdbx_strand_id
1 'polypeptide(L)'
;MNRAQIAAMVDHTLLTPEATAEQVRNTAAWAAEFGCASVCVSPNQLPIAAPGVNVCTVIGFPSGAHTTPVKVMEADLAIGRGADEVDMVINLSWAKDQRFHDIEVEIAA
;
A
#
# COMPACT_ATOMS: atom_id res chain seq x y z
N MET A 1 -10.12 -21.44 12.07
CA MET A 1 -9.06 -20.40 11.98
C MET A 1 -9.06 -19.61 13.29
N ASN A 2 -7.90 -19.48 13.91
CA ASN A 2 -7.76 -18.74 15.18
C ASN A 2 -7.34 -17.28 14.94
N ARG A 3 -7.24 -16.50 16.04
CA ARG A 3 -6.88 -15.08 15.98
C ARG A 3 -5.53 -14.84 15.29
N ALA A 4 -4.52 -15.63 15.61
CA ALA A 4 -3.19 -15.48 15.03
C ALA A 4 -3.17 -15.74 13.53
N GLN A 5 -3.92 -16.74 13.08
CA GLN A 5 -4.05 -17.04 11.65
C GLN A 5 -4.76 -15.94 10.89
N ILE A 6 -5.77 -15.32 11.49
CA ILE A 6 -6.48 -14.18 10.90
C ILE A 6 -5.53 -12.97 10.83
N ALA A 7 -4.84 -12.65 11.92
CA ALA A 7 -3.91 -11.52 11.95
C ALA A 7 -2.83 -11.63 10.87
N ALA A 8 -2.32 -12.84 10.62
CA ALA A 8 -1.30 -13.09 9.60
C ALA A 8 -1.76 -12.79 8.17
N MET A 9 -3.06 -12.57 7.94
CA MET A 9 -3.63 -12.19 6.65
C MET A 9 -4.01 -10.70 6.58
N VAL A 10 -3.78 -9.94 7.65
CA VAL A 10 -4.23 -8.55 7.76
C VAL A 10 -3.10 -7.58 7.44
N ASP A 11 -3.38 -6.60 6.60
CA ASP A 11 -2.56 -5.42 6.44
C ASP A 11 -3.08 -4.36 7.44
N HIS A 12 -2.34 -4.14 8.52
CA HIS A 12 -2.71 -3.13 9.50
C HIS A 12 -2.45 -1.74 8.93
N THR A 13 -3.50 -0.97 8.73
CA THR A 13 -3.51 0.14 7.77
C THR A 13 -3.77 1.49 8.43
N LEU A 14 -2.98 2.51 8.05
CA LEU A 14 -3.18 3.90 8.41
C LEU A 14 -2.93 4.77 7.18
N LEU A 15 -4.01 5.27 6.56
CA LEU A 15 -3.96 6.01 5.29
C LEU A 15 -4.55 7.42 5.37
N THR A 16 -4.91 7.88 6.55
CA THR A 16 -5.44 9.24 6.70
C THR A 16 -4.37 10.27 6.33
N PRO A 17 -4.70 11.31 5.56
CA PRO A 17 -3.70 12.28 5.09
C PRO A 17 -2.97 13.01 6.21
N GLU A 18 -3.65 13.19 7.35
CA GLU A 18 -3.13 13.88 8.52
C GLU A 18 -2.38 12.97 9.51
N ALA A 19 -2.13 11.70 9.15
CA ALA A 19 -1.41 10.79 10.02
C ALA A 19 -0.01 11.33 10.36
N THR A 20 0.29 11.36 11.66
CA THR A 20 1.60 11.82 12.15
C THR A 20 2.63 10.69 12.12
N ALA A 21 3.90 11.05 12.15
CA ALA A 21 4.98 10.06 12.23
C ALA A 21 4.87 9.16 13.48
N GLU A 22 4.39 9.72 14.60
CA GLU A 22 4.17 8.94 15.81
C GLU A 22 3.04 7.92 15.63
N GLN A 23 1.93 8.31 15.02
CA GLN A 23 0.82 7.40 14.72
C GLN A 23 1.27 6.28 13.77
N VAL A 24 2.08 6.59 12.78
CA VAL A 24 2.65 5.61 11.86
C VAL A 24 3.54 4.61 12.62
N ARG A 25 4.44 5.09 13.49
CA ARG A 25 5.28 4.22 14.31
C ARG A 25 4.46 3.30 15.20
N ASN A 26 3.41 3.83 15.83
CA ASN A 26 2.53 3.04 16.69
C ASN A 26 1.78 1.97 15.89
N THR A 27 1.30 2.30 14.69
CA THR A 27 0.63 1.35 13.80
C THR A 27 1.59 0.23 13.40
N ALA A 28 2.83 0.55 13.06
CA ALA A 28 3.85 -0.44 12.71
C ALA A 28 4.17 -1.36 13.91
N ALA A 29 4.31 -0.79 15.09
CA ALA A 29 4.57 -1.56 16.31
C ALA A 29 3.44 -2.55 16.62
N TRP A 30 2.20 -2.13 16.45
CA TRP A 30 1.03 -2.99 16.65
C TRP A 30 0.95 -4.11 15.60
N ALA A 31 1.24 -3.78 14.35
CA ALA A 31 1.29 -4.79 13.29
C ALA A 31 2.29 -5.90 13.61
N ALA A 32 3.47 -5.53 14.09
CA ALA A 32 4.50 -6.49 14.49
C ALA A 32 4.06 -7.30 15.71
N GLU A 33 3.47 -6.66 16.73
CA GLU A 33 3.01 -7.30 17.95
C GLU A 33 1.93 -8.35 17.67
N PHE A 34 0.97 -8.03 16.80
CA PHE A 34 -0.14 -8.94 16.49
C PHE A 34 0.19 -9.93 15.36
N GLY A 35 1.39 -9.87 14.79
CA GLY A 35 1.79 -10.78 13.72
C GLY A 35 1.03 -10.55 12.43
N CYS A 36 0.72 -9.30 12.10
CA CYS A 36 0.06 -8.95 10.84
C CYS A 36 0.94 -9.23 9.63
N ALA A 37 0.32 -9.42 8.47
CA ALA A 37 1.02 -9.62 7.21
C ALA A 37 1.88 -8.41 6.84
N SER A 38 1.35 -7.21 7.06
CA SER A 38 2.06 -5.95 6.80
C SER A 38 1.53 -4.82 7.68
N VAL A 39 2.27 -3.72 7.67
CA VAL A 39 1.76 -2.39 8.01
C VAL A 39 1.63 -1.61 6.71
N CYS A 40 0.47 -1.04 6.43
CA CYS A 40 0.20 -0.28 5.22
C CYS A 40 0.03 1.20 5.54
N VAL A 41 0.85 2.04 4.92
CA VAL A 41 0.86 3.50 5.13
C VAL A 41 0.91 4.22 3.80
N SER A 42 0.59 5.52 3.82
CA SER A 42 0.67 6.36 2.62
C SER A 42 2.13 6.50 2.15
N PRO A 43 2.37 6.62 0.83
CA PRO A 43 3.74 6.64 0.29
C PRO A 43 4.61 7.76 0.84
N ASN A 44 4.03 8.91 1.19
CA ASN A 44 4.78 10.03 1.76
C ASN A 44 5.38 9.74 3.13
N GLN A 45 4.90 8.70 3.82
CA GLN A 45 5.43 8.30 5.13
C GLN A 45 6.72 7.48 5.02
N LEU A 46 7.03 6.95 3.84
CA LEU A 46 8.21 6.11 3.63
C LEU A 46 9.50 6.94 3.58
N PRO A 47 10.62 6.45 4.07
CA PRO A 47 10.78 5.15 4.74
C PRO A 47 10.29 5.16 6.18
N ILE A 48 9.86 4.01 6.68
CA ILE A 48 9.50 3.84 8.09
C ILE A 48 10.29 2.69 8.71
N ALA A 49 10.53 2.79 10.01
CA ALA A 49 11.08 1.68 10.79
C ALA A 49 9.92 0.76 11.20
N ALA A 50 9.93 -0.47 10.67
CA ALA A 50 8.90 -1.47 10.94
C ALA A 50 9.55 -2.84 11.17
N PRO A 51 10.35 -3.00 12.25
CA PRO A 51 11.05 -4.26 12.48
C PRO A 51 10.07 -5.39 12.73
N GLY A 52 10.29 -6.51 12.02
CA GLY A 52 9.50 -7.72 12.18
C GLY A 52 8.18 -7.76 11.41
N VAL A 53 7.89 -6.76 10.58
CA VAL A 53 6.69 -6.73 9.74
C VAL A 53 7.01 -6.14 8.36
N ASN A 54 6.36 -6.64 7.32
CA ASN A 54 6.49 -6.10 5.97
C ASN A 54 5.83 -4.72 5.88
N VAL A 55 6.40 -3.88 5.02
CA VAL A 55 5.89 -2.54 4.74
C VAL A 55 5.14 -2.54 3.41
N CYS A 56 3.86 -2.20 3.47
CA CYS A 56 2.99 -2.01 2.31
C CYS A 56 2.68 -0.53 2.13
N THR A 57 2.47 -0.10 0.90
CA THR A 57 1.95 1.23 0.61
C THR A 57 0.97 1.16 -0.56
N VAL A 58 0.28 2.27 -0.80
CA VAL A 58 -0.72 2.39 -1.85
C VAL A 58 -0.17 3.18 -3.03
N ILE A 59 -0.65 2.86 -4.23
CA ILE A 59 -0.27 3.51 -5.48
C ILE A 59 -1.52 4.02 -6.20
N GLY A 60 -1.52 5.29 -6.57
CA GLY A 60 -2.69 5.90 -7.21
C GLY A 60 -3.92 5.99 -6.32
N PHE A 61 -3.71 6.00 -5.02
CA PHE A 61 -4.78 5.99 -4.02
C PHE A 61 -5.27 7.42 -3.70
N PRO A 62 -6.57 7.63 -3.43
CA PRO A 62 -7.61 6.60 -3.42
C PRO A 62 -8.33 6.36 -4.74
N SER A 63 -8.17 7.23 -5.73
CA SER A 63 -9.04 7.25 -6.90
C SER A 63 -8.65 6.32 -8.06
N GLY A 64 -7.36 5.98 -8.18
CA GLY A 64 -6.85 5.26 -9.35
C GLY A 64 -6.85 6.10 -10.64
N ALA A 65 -7.12 7.39 -10.54
CA ALA A 65 -7.35 8.27 -11.70
C ALA A 65 -6.09 8.95 -12.24
N HIS A 66 -4.93 8.58 -11.72
CA HIS A 66 -3.65 9.08 -12.21
C HIS A 66 -3.27 8.38 -13.51
N THR A 67 -2.46 9.06 -14.33
CA THR A 67 -1.93 8.44 -15.54
C THR A 67 -0.95 7.32 -15.21
N THR A 68 -0.81 6.37 -16.12
CA THR A 68 0.09 5.22 -15.92
C THR A 68 1.53 5.63 -15.56
N PRO A 69 2.19 6.58 -16.24
CA PRO A 69 3.54 6.99 -15.85
C PRO A 69 3.66 7.53 -14.42
N VAL A 70 2.64 8.22 -13.94
CA VAL A 70 2.60 8.73 -12.56
C VAL A 70 2.52 7.58 -11.56
N LYS A 71 1.67 6.59 -11.83
CA LYS A 71 1.57 5.40 -10.97
C LYS A 71 2.87 4.60 -10.96
N VAL A 72 3.51 4.42 -12.11
CA VAL A 72 4.81 3.73 -12.21
C VAL A 72 5.87 4.47 -11.39
N MET A 73 5.95 5.79 -11.52
CA MET A 73 6.90 6.59 -10.74
C MET A 73 6.65 6.47 -9.24
N GLU A 74 5.39 6.50 -8.83
CA GLU A 74 5.05 6.35 -7.40
C GLU A 74 5.49 4.99 -6.88
N ALA A 75 5.25 3.92 -7.64
CA ALA A 75 5.68 2.57 -7.27
C ALA A 75 7.21 2.47 -7.16
N ASP A 76 7.94 3.00 -8.14
CA ASP A 76 9.40 3.01 -8.12
C ASP A 76 9.96 3.73 -6.90
N LEU A 77 9.42 4.91 -6.59
CA LEU A 77 9.84 5.68 -5.42
C LEU A 77 9.51 4.95 -4.12
N ALA A 78 8.34 4.34 -4.03
CA ALA A 78 7.91 3.60 -2.85
C ALA A 78 8.82 2.41 -2.59
N ILE A 79 9.12 1.61 -3.61
CA ILE A 79 10.02 0.45 -3.51
C ILE A 79 11.43 0.91 -3.13
N GLY A 80 11.94 1.96 -3.76
CA GLY A 80 13.24 2.54 -3.43
C GLY A 80 13.33 3.07 -2.00
N ARG A 81 12.20 3.37 -1.38
CA ARG A 81 12.11 3.84 0.01
C ARG A 81 11.72 2.74 1.00
N GLY A 82 11.79 1.49 0.59
CA GLY A 82 11.67 0.36 1.49
C GLY A 82 10.31 -0.32 1.54
N ALA A 83 9.39 -0.03 0.62
CA ALA A 83 8.15 -0.80 0.52
C ALA A 83 8.47 -2.23 0.06
N ASP A 84 7.93 -3.21 0.78
CA ASP A 84 8.04 -4.62 0.43
C ASP A 84 6.95 -5.04 -0.55
N GLU A 85 5.81 -4.36 -0.50
CA GLU A 85 4.68 -4.58 -1.40
C GLU A 85 3.93 -3.27 -1.67
N VAL A 86 3.25 -3.22 -2.79
CA VAL A 86 2.46 -2.06 -3.21
C VAL A 86 1.06 -2.49 -3.63
N ASP A 87 0.06 -1.71 -3.21
CA ASP A 87 -1.34 -1.92 -3.56
C ASP A 87 -1.77 -0.79 -4.49
N MET A 88 -1.87 -1.07 -5.79
CA MET A 88 -2.31 -0.06 -6.73
C MET A 88 -3.83 -0.03 -6.85
N VAL A 89 -4.37 1.17 -7.00
CA VAL A 89 -5.77 1.34 -7.39
C VAL A 89 -5.86 1.32 -8.92
N ILE A 90 -6.69 0.42 -9.44
CA ILE A 90 -6.91 0.34 -10.89
C ILE A 90 -7.62 1.59 -11.40
N ASN A 91 -7.52 1.85 -12.68
CA ASN A 91 -8.28 2.92 -13.32
C ASN A 91 -9.77 2.52 -13.36
N LEU A 92 -10.56 3.11 -12.47
CA LEU A 92 -11.98 2.76 -12.29
C LEU A 92 -12.81 3.13 -13.52
N SER A 93 -12.47 4.23 -14.21
CA SER A 93 -13.11 4.63 -15.44
C SER A 93 -12.92 3.56 -16.54
N TRP A 94 -11.68 3.08 -16.69
CA TRP A 94 -11.39 2.02 -17.66
C TRP A 94 -12.09 0.72 -17.31
N ALA A 95 -12.15 0.37 -16.03
CA ALA A 95 -12.87 -0.83 -15.57
C ALA A 95 -14.36 -0.74 -15.92
N LYS A 96 -14.96 0.43 -15.70
CA LYS A 96 -16.37 0.68 -16.01
C LYS A 96 -16.65 0.64 -17.51
N ASP A 97 -15.71 1.13 -18.32
CA ASP A 97 -15.77 1.09 -19.80
C ASP A 97 -15.36 -0.27 -20.37
N GLN A 98 -15.05 -1.26 -19.53
CA GLN A 98 -14.58 -2.58 -19.94
C GLN A 98 -13.27 -2.57 -20.75
N ARG A 99 -12.41 -1.57 -20.49
CA ARG A 99 -11.09 -1.45 -21.10
C ARG A 99 -10.08 -2.31 -20.36
N PHE A 100 -10.32 -3.60 -20.28
CA PHE A 100 -9.51 -4.52 -19.46
C PHE A 100 -8.10 -4.70 -20.00
N HIS A 101 -7.90 -4.60 -21.31
CA HIS A 101 -6.55 -4.66 -21.89
C HIS A 101 -5.70 -3.47 -21.44
N ASP A 102 -6.28 -2.26 -21.41
CA ASP A 102 -5.57 -1.06 -20.95
C ASP A 102 -5.20 -1.18 -19.46
N ILE A 103 -6.09 -1.76 -18.65
CA ILE A 103 -5.80 -2.04 -17.23
C ILE A 103 -4.65 -3.03 -17.10
N GLU A 104 -4.67 -4.10 -17.89
CA GLU A 104 -3.60 -5.11 -17.90
C GLU A 104 -2.25 -4.48 -18.26
N VAL A 105 -2.21 -3.63 -19.27
CA VAL A 105 -1.00 -2.92 -19.69
C VAL A 105 -0.49 -2.00 -18.58
N GLU A 106 -1.39 -1.29 -17.89
CA GLU A 106 -1.02 -0.44 -16.77
C GLU A 106 -0.42 -1.24 -15.61
N ILE A 107 -1.03 -2.38 -15.28
CA ILE A 107 -0.52 -3.25 -14.21
C ILE A 107 0.86 -3.79 -14.58
N ALA A 108 1.07 -4.16 -15.83
CA ALA A 108 2.34 -4.70 -16.32
C ALA A 108 3.45 -3.65 -16.39
N ALA A 109 3.08 -2.40 -16.49
CA ALA A 109 4.06 -1.31 -16.54
C ALA A 109 4.77 -1.14 -15.20
#